data_857fd98e849581ecc09b0d933e22a548
#
_entry.id   857fd98e849581ecc09b0d933e22a548
#
_cell.length_a   1.000
_cell.length_b   1.000
_cell.length_c   1.000
_cell.angle_alpha   90.00
_cell.angle_beta   90.00
_cell.angle_gamma   90.00
#
_symmetry.space_group_name_H-M   'P 1'
#
loop_
_entity.id
_entity.type
_entity.pdbx_description
1 polymer ?
#
loop_
_entity_poly.entity_id
_entity_poly.type
_entity_poly.pdbx_seq_one_letter_code
_entity_poly.pdbx_strand_id
1 'polypeptide(L)'
;YKNKTFNQSELWKYGISGDLPIILVKINDANESYVVKEVLKAYEYFKTKNVLVDIVILDEEKYSYENYVKEEIEGAILNSQMAYLKNIKGGIFTLSVAEMERNDIELINFVSSIIIDGKKGGITNNLKEIEEEYLENYKEIGQEEQMPVITEESNEDIDIMQNVEDIKYYNEYGGFSKDGKEYLIKANKQNRLPTVW
;
A
#
# COMPACT_ATOMS: atom_id res chain seq x y z
N TYR A 1 -16.30 -2.04 6.56
CA TYR A 1 -15.70 -0.70 6.47
C TYR A 1 -16.60 0.38 5.83
N LYS A 2 -17.74 0.01 5.21
CA LYS A 2 -18.55 0.93 4.36
C LYS A 2 -19.09 2.21 5.03
N ASN A 3 -18.98 2.37 6.37
CA ASN A 3 -19.53 3.53 7.09
C ASN A 3 -18.58 4.12 8.17
N LYS A 4 -17.28 3.78 8.16
CA LYS A 4 -16.31 4.38 9.10
C LYS A 4 -15.47 5.42 8.37
N THR A 5 -15.45 6.62 8.92
CA THR A 5 -14.50 7.67 8.50
C THR A 5 -13.27 7.57 9.41
N PHE A 6 -12.14 7.23 8.82
CA PHE A 6 -10.85 7.25 9.51
C PHE A 6 -10.15 8.59 9.23
N ASN A 7 -9.56 9.18 10.27
CA ASN A 7 -8.78 10.40 10.15
C ASN A 7 -7.30 10.11 10.38
N GLN A 8 -6.43 10.64 9.53
CA GLN A 8 -4.98 10.55 9.69
C GLN A 8 -4.51 11.04 11.07
N SER A 9 -5.16 12.07 11.64
CA SER A 9 -4.84 12.59 12.95
C SER A 9 -4.99 11.58 14.11
N GLU A 10 -5.74 10.51 13.92
CA GLU A 10 -5.87 9.43 14.92
C GLU A 10 -4.57 8.62 15.06
N LEU A 11 -3.69 8.64 14.06
CA LEU A 11 -2.36 8.03 14.11
C LEU A 11 -1.38 8.83 14.97
N TRP A 12 -1.58 10.14 15.10
CA TRP A 12 -0.65 11.03 15.78
C TRP A 12 -0.51 10.75 17.27
N LYS A 13 -1.55 10.23 17.92
CA LYS A 13 -1.47 9.80 19.32
C LYS A 13 -0.47 8.66 19.56
N TYR A 14 -0.13 7.94 18.49
CA TYR A 14 0.90 6.89 18.48
C TYR A 14 2.25 7.38 17.94
N GLY A 15 2.37 8.68 17.66
CA GLY A 15 3.57 9.27 17.08
C GLY A 15 3.76 8.99 15.58
N ILE A 16 2.78 8.35 14.93
CA ILE A 16 2.84 7.99 13.52
C ILE A 16 2.28 9.15 12.68
N SER A 17 3.05 9.68 11.72
CA SER A 17 2.63 10.84 10.92
C SER A 17 1.54 10.49 9.90
N GLY A 18 1.53 9.26 9.39
CA GLY A 18 0.63 8.82 8.31
C GLY A 18 0.99 9.37 6.92
N ASP A 19 2.14 10.02 6.77
CA ASP A 19 2.62 10.55 5.49
C ASP A 19 3.45 9.52 4.70
N LEU A 20 3.90 8.47 5.38
CA LEU A 20 4.73 7.41 4.80
C LEU A 20 3.94 6.11 4.70
N PRO A 21 4.27 5.25 3.74
CA PRO A 21 3.72 3.89 3.72
C PRO A 21 4.03 3.16 5.02
N ILE A 22 3.05 2.44 5.55
CA ILE A 22 3.18 1.67 6.80
C ILE A 22 3.33 0.19 6.47
N ILE A 23 4.36 -0.43 7.02
CA ILE A 23 4.51 -1.89 7.08
C ILE A 23 4.12 -2.31 8.49
N LEU A 24 2.97 -2.98 8.61
CA LEU A 24 2.45 -3.49 9.87
C LEU A 24 2.96 -4.91 10.10
N VAL A 25 3.58 -5.15 11.25
CA VAL A 25 4.05 -6.47 11.68
C VAL A 25 3.24 -6.88 12.90
N LYS A 26 2.48 -7.95 12.80
CA LYS A 26 1.64 -8.48 13.89
C LYS A 26 2.33 -9.64 14.57
N ILE A 27 2.46 -9.56 15.87
CA ILE A 27 3.10 -10.58 16.71
C ILE A 27 2.11 -10.99 17.79
N ASN A 28 1.78 -12.26 17.83
CA ASN A 28 0.81 -12.83 18.78
C ASN A 28 1.48 -13.67 19.87
N ASP A 29 2.66 -14.19 19.58
CA ASP A 29 3.41 -15.08 20.45
C ASP A 29 4.90 -14.76 20.39
N ALA A 30 5.61 -14.94 21.50
CA ALA A 30 7.04 -14.66 21.61
C ALA A 30 7.88 -15.44 20.58
N ASN A 31 7.44 -16.66 20.22
CA ASN A 31 8.11 -17.46 19.18
C ASN A 31 8.06 -16.82 17.79
N GLU A 32 7.15 -15.87 17.55
CA GLU A 32 7.03 -15.13 16.27
C GLU A 32 8.01 -13.96 16.19
N SER A 33 8.76 -13.65 17.26
CA SER A 33 9.71 -12.51 17.32
C SER A 33 10.79 -12.54 16.23
N TYR A 34 11.09 -13.72 15.66
CA TYR A 34 12.02 -13.84 14.54
C TYR A 34 11.53 -13.08 13.29
N VAL A 35 10.20 -12.94 13.12
CA VAL A 35 9.62 -12.17 12.00
C VAL A 35 9.99 -10.69 12.13
N VAL A 36 10.02 -10.16 13.36
CA VAL A 36 10.49 -8.79 13.61
C VAL A 36 11.95 -8.64 13.15
N LYS A 37 12.82 -9.61 13.46
CA LYS A 37 14.24 -9.59 13.05
C LYS A 37 14.38 -9.61 11.53
N GLU A 38 13.55 -10.40 10.82
CA GLU A 38 13.53 -10.44 9.35
C GLU A 38 13.10 -9.09 8.77
N VAL A 39 12.01 -8.49 9.30
CA VAL A 39 11.51 -7.18 8.85
C VAL A 39 12.53 -6.08 9.09
N LEU A 40 13.17 -6.06 10.27
CA LEU A 40 14.20 -5.08 10.58
C LEU A 40 15.40 -5.20 9.63
N LYS A 41 15.78 -6.42 9.24
CA LYS A 41 16.83 -6.65 8.24
C LYS A 41 16.43 -6.17 6.84
N ALA A 42 15.19 -6.39 6.44
CA ALA A 42 14.65 -5.83 5.19
C ALA A 42 14.62 -4.28 5.26
N TYR A 43 14.26 -3.73 6.40
CA TYR A 43 14.24 -2.29 6.63
C TYR A 43 15.63 -1.66 6.55
N GLU A 44 16.69 -2.32 7.03
CA GLU A 44 18.08 -1.90 6.82
C GLU A 44 18.37 -1.72 5.33
N TYR A 45 17.95 -2.67 4.50
CA TYR A 45 18.10 -2.57 3.05
C TYR A 45 17.31 -1.40 2.47
N PHE A 46 16.06 -1.16 2.91
CA PHE A 46 15.28 0.00 2.48
C PHE A 46 16.00 1.32 2.77
N LYS A 47 16.64 1.44 3.93
CA LYS A 47 17.43 2.63 4.27
C LYS A 47 18.60 2.83 3.32
N THR A 48 19.30 1.77 2.89
CA THR A 48 20.39 1.89 1.89
C THR A 48 19.87 2.35 0.52
N LYS A 49 18.60 2.12 0.23
CA LYS A 49 17.92 2.53 -1.02
C LYS A 49 17.16 3.84 -0.90
N ASN A 50 17.24 4.53 0.23
CA ASN A 50 16.46 5.75 0.53
C ASN A 50 14.94 5.55 0.40
N VAL A 51 14.45 4.32 0.63
CA VAL A 51 13.01 4.05 0.71
C VAL A 51 12.54 4.41 2.11
N LEU A 52 11.61 5.36 2.19
CA LEU A 52 11.04 5.84 3.46
C LEU A 52 9.73 5.12 3.74
N VAL A 53 9.70 4.40 4.86
CA VAL A 53 8.52 3.68 5.36
C VAL A 53 8.48 3.78 6.89
N ASP A 54 7.30 3.72 7.48
CA ASP A 54 7.11 3.49 8.91
C ASP A 54 6.93 1.99 9.16
N ILE A 55 7.73 1.41 10.07
CA ILE A 55 7.55 0.03 10.54
C ILE A 55 6.73 0.11 11.82
N VAL A 56 5.54 -0.46 11.81
CA VAL A 56 4.68 -0.54 12.98
C VAL A 56 4.60 -1.99 13.45
N ILE A 57 5.11 -2.27 14.63
CA ILE A 57 5.07 -3.60 15.23
C ILE A 57 3.93 -3.61 16.25
N LEU A 58 2.92 -4.43 15.98
CA LEU A 58 1.74 -4.57 16.81
C LEU A 58 1.82 -5.87 17.62
N ASP A 59 1.97 -5.70 18.92
CA ASP A 59 1.83 -6.76 19.89
C ASP A 59 0.33 -7.08 20.05
N GLU A 60 -0.11 -8.24 19.59
CA GLU A 60 -1.50 -8.72 19.66
C GLU A 60 -1.77 -9.58 20.91
N GLU A 61 -0.81 -9.69 21.84
CA GLU A 61 -1.00 -10.41 23.09
C GLU A 61 -2.01 -9.66 23.99
N LYS A 62 -3.18 -10.28 24.23
CA LYS A 62 -4.27 -9.61 24.98
C LYS A 62 -4.20 -9.80 26.49
N TYR A 63 -3.62 -10.88 26.96
CA TYR A 63 -3.72 -11.33 28.35
C TYR A 63 -2.43 -12.00 28.84
N SER A 64 -1.31 -11.32 28.81
CA SER A 64 -0.12 -11.82 29.48
C SER A 64 0.14 -11.03 30.76
N TYR A 65 0.33 -11.76 31.86
CA TYR A 65 0.82 -11.18 33.10
C TYR A 65 2.33 -10.86 33.01
N GLU A 66 2.99 -11.48 32.06
CA GLU A 66 4.45 -11.47 31.89
C GLU A 66 4.84 -11.00 30.49
N ASN A 67 4.43 -9.89 29.99
CA ASN A 67 4.85 -9.14 28.78
C ASN A 67 5.94 -9.76 27.86
N TYR A 68 5.98 -11.10 27.72
CA TYR A 68 7.03 -11.81 26.98
C TYR A 68 7.12 -11.38 25.52
N VAL A 69 5.98 -11.19 24.85
CA VAL A 69 5.96 -10.74 23.46
C VAL A 69 6.59 -9.36 23.34
N LYS A 70 6.23 -8.45 24.23
CA LYS A 70 6.78 -7.11 24.27
C LYS A 70 8.30 -7.11 24.52
N GLU A 71 8.78 -7.95 25.46
CA GLU A 71 10.21 -8.07 25.75
C GLU A 71 11.01 -8.61 24.56
N GLU A 72 10.46 -9.63 23.87
CA GLU A 72 11.09 -10.19 22.67
C GLU A 72 11.11 -9.18 21.51
N ILE A 73 10.03 -8.43 21.29
CA ILE A 73 9.98 -7.36 20.29
C ILE A 73 11.05 -6.28 20.61
N GLU A 74 11.07 -5.79 21.84
CA GLU A 74 12.03 -4.78 22.27
C GLU A 74 13.47 -5.31 22.15
N GLY A 75 13.71 -6.56 22.57
CA GLY A 75 15.01 -7.21 22.41
C GLY A 75 15.44 -7.32 20.95
N ALA A 76 14.53 -7.65 20.05
CA ALA A 76 14.80 -7.69 18.61
C ALA A 76 15.19 -6.32 18.06
N ILE A 77 14.48 -5.26 18.48
CA ILE A 77 14.77 -3.88 18.06
C ILE A 77 16.13 -3.43 18.60
N LEU A 78 16.37 -3.60 19.90
CA LEU A 78 17.63 -3.16 20.55
C LEU A 78 18.86 -3.85 19.98
N ASN A 79 18.73 -5.11 19.57
CA ASN A 79 19.81 -5.87 18.95
C ASN A 79 19.99 -5.59 17.45
N SER A 80 19.10 -4.77 16.84
CA SER A 80 19.22 -4.36 15.45
C SER A 80 20.09 -3.11 15.30
N GLN A 81 20.63 -2.89 14.11
CA GLN A 81 21.31 -1.64 13.78
C GLN A 81 20.35 -0.44 13.67
N MET A 82 19.04 -0.69 13.70
CA MET A 82 17.98 0.30 13.50
C MET A 82 17.36 0.81 14.80
N ALA A 83 17.88 0.41 15.97
CA ALA A 83 17.35 0.80 17.28
C ALA A 83 17.22 2.33 17.48
N TYR A 84 18.14 3.10 16.90
CA TYR A 84 18.15 4.56 16.97
C TYR A 84 16.98 5.22 16.20
N LEU A 85 16.27 4.47 15.37
CA LEU A 85 15.11 4.95 14.60
C LEU A 85 13.77 4.70 15.32
N LYS A 86 13.80 4.28 16.56
CA LYS A 86 12.58 4.05 17.34
C LYS A 86 11.84 5.36 17.62
N ASN A 87 10.52 5.36 17.40
CA ASN A 87 9.60 6.48 17.64
C ASN A 87 9.93 7.76 16.86
N ILE A 88 10.50 7.65 15.67
CA ILE A 88 10.71 8.78 14.77
C ILE A 88 10.08 8.48 13.39
N LYS A 89 9.71 9.53 12.66
CA LYS A 89 9.15 9.43 11.31
C LYS A 89 10.11 8.67 10.38
N GLY A 90 9.56 7.73 9.62
CA GLY A 90 10.35 6.82 8.78
C GLY A 90 11.14 5.83 9.61
N GLY A 91 10.68 5.48 10.80
CA GLY A 91 11.34 4.61 11.75
C GLY A 91 10.47 3.45 12.23
N ILE A 92 10.64 3.07 13.49
CA ILE A 92 10.04 1.89 14.11
C ILE A 92 9.14 2.33 15.25
N PHE A 93 7.88 1.89 15.22
CA PHE A 93 6.88 2.12 16.26
C PHE A 93 6.44 0.78 16.83
N THR A 94 6.29 0.70 18.15
CA THR A 94 5.76 -0.48 18.86
C THR A 94 4.44 -0.11 19.49
N LEU A 95 3.40 -0.87 19.21
CA LEU A 95 2.06 -0.70 19.73
C LEU A 95 1.58 -2.00 20.37
N SER A 96 0.69 -1.93 21.38
CA SER A 96 0.06 -3.08 21.97
C SER A 96 -1.46 -2.98 21.90
N VAL A 97 -2.12 -4.03 21.43
CA VAL A 97 -3.60 -4.07 21.38
C VAL A 97 -4.24 -3.92 22.75
N ALA A 98 -3.52 -4.27 23.82
CA ALA A 98 -3.99 -4.08 25.19
C ALA A 98 -4.13 -2.61 25.59
N GLU A 99 -3.39 -1.71 24.93
CA GLU A 99 -3.37 -0.27 25.19
C GLU A 99 -4.15 0.53 24.12
N MET A 100 -4.76 -0.16 23.12
CA MET A 100 -5.42 0.47 21.98
C MET A 100 -6.94 0.28 22.02
N GLU A 101 -7.66 1.28 21.53
CA GLU A 101 -9.08 1.14 21.23
C GLU A 101 -9.28 0.30 19.97
N ARG A 102 -10.41 -0.39 19.90
CA ARG A 102 -10.74 -1.23 18.73
C ARG A 102 -10.72 -0.47 17.42
N ASN A 103 -11.19 0.78 17.42
CA ASN A 103 -11.19 1.63 16.22
C ASN A 103 -9.78 1.94 15.72
N ASP A 104 -8.82 2.10 16.62
CA ASP A 104 -7.43 2.37 16.28
C ASP A 104 -6.74 1.14 15.67
N ILE A 105 -7.03 -0.04 16.21
CA ILE A 105 -6.54 -1.30 15.65
C ILE A 105 -7.09 -1.46 14.22
N GLU A 106 -8.37 -1.18 14.01
CA GLU A 106 -8.97 -1.22 12.67
C GLU A 106 -8.36 -0.16 11.74
N LEU A 107 -8.09 1.05 12.22
CA LEU A 107 -7.43 2.12 11.47
C LEU A 107 -6.03 1.69 11.03
N ILE A 108 -5.18 1.23 11.94
CA ILE A 108 -3.81 0.79 11.61
C ILE A 108 -3.83 -0.33 10.56
N ASN A 109 -4.74 -1.31 10.70
CA ASN A 109 -4.90 -2.36 9.69
C ASN A 109 -5.33 -1.80 8.32
N PHE A 110 -6.23 -0.81 8.32
CA PHE A 110 -6.76 -0.23 7.09
C PHE A 110 -5.73 0.63 6.33
N VAL A 111 -4.91 1.40 7.04
CA VAL A 111 -3.94 2.32 6.43
C VAL A 111 -2.61 1.66 6.09
N SER A 112 -2.38 0.44 6.56
CA SER A 112 -1.12 -0.27 6.31
C SER A 112 -1.03 -0.72 4.86
N SER A 113 0.08 -0.39 4.22
CA SER A 113 0.36 -0.78 2.82
C SER A 113 0.70 -2.26 2.69
N ILE A 114 1.36 -2.81 3.71
CA ILE A 114 1.72 -4.23 3.79
C ILE A 114 1.48 -4.70 5.22
N ILE A 115 0.90 -5.89 5.37
CA ILE A 115 0.70 -6.53 6.67
C ILE A 115 1.48 -7.85 6.68
N ILE A 116 2.39 -7.99 7.63
CA ILE A 116 3.15 -9.20 7.90
C ILE A 116 2.60 -9.80 9.19
N ASP A 117 1.99 -10.97 9.11
CA ASP A 117 1.40 -11.67 10.25
C ASP A 117 2.33 -12.80 10.70
N GLY A 118 2.80 -12.74 11.94
CA GLY A 118 3.69 -13.76 12.52
C GLY A 118 3.11 -15.17 12.50
N LYS A 119 1.78 -15.30 12.61
CA LYS A 119 1.08 -16.59 12.49
C LYS A 119 1.25 -17.28 11.15
N LYS A 120 1.44 -16.49 10.10
CA LYS A 120 1.67 -17.00 8.74
C LYS A 120 3.13 -17.39 8.51
N GLY A 121 4.00 -17.12 9.47
CA GLY A 121 5.43 -17.38 9.42
C GLY A 121 6.25 -16.18 8.95
N GLY A 122 7.44 -16.40 8.40
CA GLY A 122 8.37 -15.36 7.99
C GLY A 122 7.88 -14.50 6.82
N ILE A 123 8.65 -13.47 6.48
CA ILE A 123 8.33 -12.52 5.39
C ILE A 123 8.02 -13.25 4.08
N THR A 124 8.80 -14.27 3.72
CA THR A 124 8.63 -14.98 2.44
C THR A 124 7.23 -15.60 2.31
N ASN A 125 6.68 -16.16 3.40
CA ASN A 125 5.36 -16.76 3.37
C ASN A 125 4.27 -15.70 3.22
N ASN A 126 4.38 -14.60 3.97
CA ASN A 126 3.46 -13.48 3.89
C ASN A 126 3.45 -12.83 2.51
N LEU A 127 4.62 -12.62 1.90
CA LEU A 127 4.72 -12.00 0.58
C LEU A 127 4.17 -12.88 -0.54
N LYS A 128 4.30 -14.22 -0.44
CA LYS A 128 3.70 -15.15 -1.41
C LYS A 128 2.18 -15.04 -1.41
N GLU A 129 1.55 -15.00 -0.23
CA GLU A 129 0.09 -14.83 -0.15
C GLU A 129 -0.37 -13.50 -0.73
N ILE A 130 0.36 -12.41 -0.44
CA ILE A 130 0.06 -11.07 -1.00
C ILE A 130 0.19 -11.09 -2.53
N GLU A 131 1.22 -11.74 -3.07
CA GLU A 131 1.44 -11.86 -4.51
C GLU A 131 0.34 -12.70 -5.18
N GLU A 132 -0.06 -13.81 -4.57
CA GLU A 132 -1.15 -14.66 -5.05
C GLU A 132 -2.48 -13.90 -5.07
N GLU A 133 -2.83 -13.19 -3.99
CA GLU A 133 -4.04 -12.35 -3.90
C GLU A 133 -4.02 -11.22 -4.95
N TYR A 134 -2.87 -10.58 -5.14
CA TYR A 134 -2.71 -9.55 -6.17
C TYR A 134 -2.94 -10.10 -7.57
N LEU A 135 -2.36 -11.26 -7.88
CA LEU A 135 -2.52 -11.90 -9.19
C LEU A 135 -3.95 -12.38 -9.44
N GLU A 136 -4.66 -12.85 -8.42
CA GLU A 136 -6.08 -13.24 -8.53
C GLU A 136 -6.96 -12.02 -8.83
N ASN A 137 -6.79 -10.94 -8.08
CA ASN A 137 -7.52 -9.68 -8.31
C ASN A 137 -7.24 -9.10 -9.71
N TYR A 138 -6.00 -9.23 -10.21
CA TYR A 138 -5.65 -8.78 -11.56
C TYR A 138 -6.33 -9.61 -12.66
N LYS A 139 -6.52 -10.92 -12.43
CA LYS A 139 -7.24 -11.80 -13.36
C LYS A 139 -8.74 -11.49 -13.38
N GLU A 140 -9.35 -11.15 -12.25
CA GLU A 140 -10.75 -10.75 -12.20
C GLU A 140 -10.99 -9.44 -12.95
N ILE A 141 -10.14 -8.42 -12.75
CA ILE A 141 -10.23 -7.14 -13.47
C ILE A 141 -10.03 -7.36 -14.99
N GLY A 142 -9.12 -8.25 -15.39
CA GLY A 142 -8.85 -8.56 -16.80
C GLY A 142 -9.94 -9.39 -17.50
N GLN A 143 -10.93 -9.92 -16.77
CA GLN A 143 -12.07 -10.64 -17.35
C GLN A 143 -13.27 -9.72 -17.61
N GLU A 144 -13.37 -8.56 -16.97
CA GLU A 144 -14.48 -7.61 -17.20
C GLU A 144 -14.23 -6.64 -18.36
N GLU A 145 -12.99 -6.46 -18.81
CA GLU A 145 -12.68 -5.69 -20.02
C GLU A 145 -11.96 -6.58 -21.04
N GLN A 146 -12.74 -7.33 -21.83
CA GLN A 146 -12.26 -7.68 -23.15
C GLN A 146 -12.11 -6.38 -23.94
N MET A 147 -10.94 -5.76 -23.84
CA MET A 147 -10.56 -4.77 -24.85
C MET A 147 -10.74 -5.45 -26.21
N PRO A 148 -11.49 -4.85 -27.13
CA PRO A 148 -11.61 -5.42 -28.47
C PRO A 148 -10.20 -5.61 -28.99
N VAL A 149 -9.81 -6.85 -29.28
CA VAL A 149 -8.58 -7.17 -29.99
C VAL A 149 -8.74 -6.46 -31.33
N ILE A 150 -8.06 -5.34 -31.50
CA ILE A 150 -7.94 -4.67 -32.80
C ILE A 150 -7.05 -5.61 -33.60
N THR A 151 -7.68 -6.55 -34.30
CA THR A 151 -7.04 -7.29 -35.39
C THR A 151 -6.60 -6.25 -36.42
N GLU A 152 -5.31 -6.25 -36.75
CA GLU A 152 -4.71 -5.38 -37.75
C GLU A 152 -5.22 -5.68 -39.19
N GLU A 153 -6.52 -5.77 -39.40
CA GLU A 153 -7.09 -5.87 -40.74
C GLU A 153 -8.45 -5.14 -40.80
N SER A 154 -8.40 -3.81 -40.72
CA SER A 154 -9.33 -2.96 -41.44
C SER A 154 -8.69 -1.58 -41.60
N ASN A 155 -8.23 -1.30 -42.83
CA ASN A 155 -7.90 0.05 -43.29
C ASN A 155 -9.18 0.88 -43.52
N GLU A 156 -10.09 0.87 -42.56
CA GLU A 156 -11.15 1.85 -42.49
C GLU A 156 -10.72 2.84 -41.42
N ASP A 157 -10.39 4.06 -41.88
CA ASP A 157 -10.31 5.22 -41.01
C ASP A 157 -11.65 5.34 -40.29
N ILE A 158 -11.77 4.73 -39.12
CA ILE A 158 -12.93 4.94 -38.24
C ILE A 158 -12.81 6.39 -37.79
N ASP A 159 -13.55 7.24 -38.48
CA ASP A 159 -13.69 8.64 -38.12
C ASP A 159 -14.51 8.72 -36.83
N ILE A 160 -13.79 8.52 -35.69
CA ILE A 160 -14.34 8.66 -34.32
C ILE A 160 -14.82 10.11 -34.08
N MET A 161 -14.68 10.96 -35.07
CA MET A 161 -14.95 12.40 -35.02
C MET A 161 -16.41 12.77 -35.40
N GLN A 162 -17.35 11.85 -35.42
CA GLN A 162 -18.75 12.22 -35.77
C GLN A 162 -19.46 13.05 -34.68
N ASN A 163 -18.84 13.27 -33.49
CA ASN A 163 -19.45 14.09 -32.43
C ASN A 163 -18.46 15.11 -31.82
N VAL A 164 -17.79 15.89 -32.64
CA VAL A 164 -16.92 17.00 -32.16
C VAL A 164 -17.70 18.08 -31.40
N GLU A 165 -19.02 18.14 -31.57
CA GLU A 165 -19.90 19.12 -30.90
C GLU A 165 -20.00 18.92 -29.37
N ASP A 166 -19.57 17.78 -28.84
CA ASP A 166 -19.67 17.44 -27.42
C ASP A 166 -18.33 17.53 -26.64
N ILE A 167 -17.25 18.04 -27.28
CA ILE A 167 -15.95 18.17 -26.64
C ILE A 167 -15.73 19.60 -26.16
N LYS A 168 -15.44 19.79 -24.87
CA LYS A 168 -15.11 21.08 -24.25
C LYS A 168 -13.60 21.27 -24.18
N TYR A 169 -13.17 22.53 -24.30
CA TYR A 169 -11.77 22.92 -24.18
C TYR A 169 -10.83 22.14 -25.11
N TYR A 170 -11.28 21.93 -26.35
CA TYR A 170 -10.51 21.21 -27.36
C TYR A 170 -9.22 21.96 -27.73
N ASN A 171 -8.14 21.21 -27.80
CA ASN A 171 -6.86 21.65 -28.38
C ASN A 171 -6.45 20.67 -29.49
N GLU A 172 -5.30 20.88 -30.12
CA GLU A 172 -4.81 20.04 -31.23
C GLU A 172 -4.59 18.57 -30.87
N TYR A 173 -4.54 18.23 -29.57
CA TYR A 173 -4.29 16.89 -29.04
C TYR A 173 -5.53 16.23 -28.46
N GLY A 174 -6.56 16.98 -28.12
CA GLY A 174 -7.78 16.44 -27.52
C GLY A 174 -8.61 17.47 -26.77
N GLY A 175 -9.56 16.99 -25.96
CA GLY A 175 -10.43 17.83 -25.15
C GLY A 175 -11.25 17.01 -24.15
N PHE A 176 -11.95 17.68 -23.25
CA PHE A 176 -12.79 17.05 -22.25
C PHE A 176 -14.15 16.66 -22.80
N SER A 177 -14.68 15.54 -22.34
CA SER A 177 -16.08 15.16 -22.56
C SER A 177 -17.03 16.24 -22.02
N LYS A 178 -18.27 16.27 -22.50
CA LYS A 178 -19.28 17.28 -22.13
C LYS A 178 -19.55 17.31 -20.61
N ASP A 179 -19.49 16.17 -19.95
CA ASP A 179 -19.65 16.03 -18.49
C ASP A 179 -18.34 16.28 -17.70
N GLY A 180 -17.23 16.45 -18.39
CA GLY A 180 -15.91 16.76 -17.79
C GLY A 180 -15.22 15.58 -17.11
N LYS A 181 -15.73 14.35 -17.27
CA LYS A 181 -15.16 13.17 -16.58
C LYS A 181 -14.04 12.50 -17.35
N GLU A 182 -13.97 12.69 -18.66
CA GLU A 182 -13.02 12.04 -19.54
C GLU A 182 -12.26 13.08 -20.36
N TYR A 183 -11.00 12.80 -20.66
CA TYR A 183 -10.21 13.57 -21.59
C TYR A 183 -9.96 12.71 -22.84
N LEU A 184 -10.55 13.09 -23.96
CA LEU A 184 -10.44 12.41 -25.25
C LEU A 184 -9.18 12.87 -25.96
N ILE A 185 -8.26 11.95 -26.26
CA ILE A 185 -6.99 12.24 -26.91
C ILE A 185 -7.09 11.86 -28.40
N LYS A 186 -6.73 12.79 -29.28
CA LYS A 186 -6.62 12.55 -30.72
C LYS A 186 -5.18 12.19 -31.06
N ALA A 187 -4.91 10.92 -31.29
CA ALA A 187 -3.63 10.46 -31.79
C ALA A 187 -3.76 9.97 -33.25
N ASN A 188 -2.91 10.44 -34.12
CA ASN A 188 -2.78 9.95 -35.48
C ASN A 188 -1.30 9.78 -35.85
N LYS A 189 -1.02 9.17 -37.03
CA LYS A 189 0.36 8.92 -37.48
C LYS A 189 1.18 10.21 -37.68
N GLN A 190 0.53 11.34 -37.85
CA GLN A 190 1.15 12.66 -38.11
C GLN A 190 1.28 13.48 -36.81
N ASN A 191 0.42 13.24 -35.84
CA ASN A 191 0.37 13.96 -34.57
C ASN A 191 0.75 13.01 -33.42
N ARG A 192 2.04 12.87 -33.16
CA ARG A 192 2.54 12.06 -32.05
C ARG A 192 2.30 12.83 -30.75
N LEU A 193 1.70 12.14 -29.77
CA LEU A 193 1.54 12.69 -28.43
C LEU A 193 2.91 13.01 -27.83
N PRO A 194 3.05 14.17 -27.16
CA PRO A 194 4.26 14.46 -26.41
C PRO A 194 4.46 13.41 -25.34
N THR A 195 5.67 12.88 -25.23
CA THR A 195 6.05 11.94 -24.18
C THR A 195 6.10 12.72 -22.86
N VAL A 196 5.26 12.36 -21.91
CA VAL A 196 5.32 12.89 -20.56
C VAL A 196 6.34 12.06 -19.79
N TRP A 197 7.35 12.72 -19.24
CA TRP A 197 8.38 12.10 -18.40
C TRP A 197 7.99 12.18 -16.93
#